data_a4ec371b51caa7a6e01d5404260d8451
#
_entry.id   a4ec371b51caa7a6e01d5404260d8451
#
_cell.length_a   1.000
_cell.length_b   1.000
_cell.length_c   1.000
_cell.angle_alpha   90.00
_cell.angle_beta   90.00
_cell.angle_gamma   90.00
#
_symmetry.space_group_name_H-M   'P 1'
#
loop_
_entity.id
_entity.type
_entity.pdbx_description
1 polymer ?
#
loop_
_entity_poly.entity_id
_entity_poly.type
_entity_poly.pdbx_seq_one_letter_code
_entity_poly.pdbx_strand_id
1 'polypeptide(L)'
;MGATQASAGVLAPYIEAHEGHPLLDLTTRSLDLFDKFIVRVGSAGGSPPTYRRTGTLEVALEADGMRRLEACAQMLHRRGVHARLLDAAGARSEEPHLSEAVVGGLLIPTHGYVAAADLTRALTAAARRHGAQLIEHGRVRRVVRAGNDLRVETDRGSLSGNGVVVAAGSWSGQIAIDGVEARVPVRPVRGQLLHLAWIGPTLSRVIWSDRCYLVPWEDGTLLVGATVEEAGFDEKTTTAGVRDLIEAAAEIVPHTWTAGFIAAKAGLRPATPDEVPVIGASSVMPNVMYATGHYRNGVLLAPLTAQMVADAMLENKIDPLLTLTSPQRFGAL
;
A
#
# COMPACT_ATOMS: atom_id res chain seq x y z
N MET A 1 0.18 14.11 7.36
CA MET A 1 0.59 12.72 7.73
C MET A 1 0.82 11.90 6.48
N GLY A 2 1.78 10.96 6.45
CA GLY A 2 2.00 10.08 5.30
C GLY A 2 0.91 9.02 5.17
N ALA A 3 0.71 8.49 3.95
CA ALA A 3 -0.31 7.48 3.64
C ALA A 3 -0.26 6.24 4.56
N THR A 4 0.92 5.84 5.01
CA THR A 4 1.11 4.65 5.85
C THR A 4 0.34 4.69 7.18
N GLN A 5 0.14 5.87 7.77
CA GLN A 5 -0.61 6.02 9.04
C GLN A 5 -2.13 5.84 8.87
N ALA A 6 -2.62 5.96 7.65
CA ALA A 6 -4.01 5.74 7.27
C ALA A 6 -4.13 4.59 6.26
N SER A 7 -3.36 3.52 6.47
CA SER A 7 -3.38 2.32 5.64
C SER A 7 -3.95 1.15 6.41
N ALA A 8 -4.85 0.41 5.80
CA ALA A 8 -5.34 -0.85 6.33
C ALA A 8 -4.35 -2.01 6.17
N GLY A 9 -3.29 -1.79 5.38
CA GLY A 9 -2.22 -2.77 5.21
C GLY A 9 -2.60 -4.04 4.46
N VAL A 10 -3.64 -4.01 3.65
CA VAL A 10 -4.09 -5.16 2.87
C VAL A 10 -3.03 -5.59 1.86
N LEU A 11 -2.80 -6.89 1.76
CA LEU A 11 -1.82 -7.53 0.89
C LEU A 11 -2.56 -8.42 -0.12
N ALA A 12 -3.12 -7.79 -1.16
CA ALA A 12 -4.06 -8.42 -2.08
C ALA A 12 -3.73 -8.10 -3.55
N PRO A 13 -2.62 -8.65 -4.10
CA PRO A 13 -2.16 -8.35 -5.45
C PRO A 13 -3.17 -8.66 -6.55
N TYR A 14 -4.05 -9.62 -6.32
CA TYR A 14 -4.98 -10.11 -7.34
C TYR A 14 -6.32 -9.38 -7.39
N ILE A 15 -6.62 -8.50 -6.44
CA ILE A 15 -7.87 -7.72 -6.45
C ILE A 15 -7.75 -6.51 -7.39
N GLU A 16 -6.65 -5.78 -7.31
CA GLU A 16 -6.46 -4.54 -8.07
C GLU A 16 -5.74 -4.75 -9.42
N ALA A 17 -5.06 -5.89 -9.60
CA ALA A 17 -4.29 -6.20 -10.80
C ALA A 17 -5.00 -7.26 -11.65
N HIS A 18 -5.60 -6.81 -12.75
CA HIS A 18 -6.22 -7.67 -13.76
C HIS A 18 -5.19 -8.27 -14.71
N GLU A 19 -5.61 -9.24 -15.55
CA GLU A 19 -4.74 -9.82 -16.57
C GLU A 19 -4.18 -8.72 -17.50
N GLY A 20 -2.85 -8.72 -17.67
CA GLY A 20 -2.15 -7.66 -18.42
C GLY A 20 -1.86 -6.38 -17.63
N HIS A 21 -2.31 -6.29 -16.38
CA HIS A 21 -1.95 -5.14 -15.55
C HIS A 21 -0.45 -5.13 -15.24
N PRO A 22 0.27 -4.03 -15.49
CA PRO A 22 1.73 -3.98 -15.40
C PRO A 22 2.27 -4.30 -14.01
N LEU A 23 1.49 -4.06 -12.96
CA LEU A 23 1.91 -4.29 -11.58
C LEU A 23 1.74 -5.73 -11.10
N LEU A 24 1.06 -6.61 -11.84
CA LEU A 24 0.71 -7.94 -11.33
C LEU A 24 1.94 -8.74 -10.91
N ASP A 25 2.97 -8.79 -11.76
CA ASP A 25 4.19 -9.54 -11.46
C ASP A 25 5.01 -8.88 -10.33
N LEU A 26 5.00 -7.55 -10.26
CA LEU A 26 5.67 -6.79 -9.19
C LEU A 26 5.01 -7.06 -7.83
N THR A 27 3.67 -7.00 -7.77
CA THR A 27 2.91 -7.16 -6.54
C THR A 27 2.90 -8.60 -6.04
N THR A 28 2.80 -9.59 -6.94
CA THR A 28 2.86 -11.01 -6.58
C THR A 28 4.23 -11.40 -6.05
N ARG A 29 5.31 -11.00 -6.74
CA ARG A 29 6.68 -11.25 -6.27
C ARG A 29 6.94 -10.58 -4.92
N SER A 30 6.37 -9.39 -4.68
CA SER A 30 6.50 -8.73 -3.38
C SER A 30 5.74 -9.48 -2.28
N LEU A 31 4.54 -9.99 -2.59
CA LEU A 31 3.76 -10.80 -1.65
C LEU A 31 4.53 -12.06 -1.21
N ASP A 32 5.25 -12.72 -2.11
CA ASP A 32 6.05 -13.92 -1.82
C ASP A 32 7.22 -13.65 -0.87
N LEU A 33 7.68 -12.40 -0.79
CA LEU A 33 8.73 -11.99 0.14
C LEU A 33 8.22 -11.74 1.56
N PHE A 34 6.90 -11.51 1.76
CA PHE A 34 6.36 -11.00 3.01
C PHE A 34 6.64 -11.87 4.22
N ASP A 35 6.46 -13.19 4.13
CA ASP A 35 6.64 -14.08 5.28
C ASP A 35 8.07 -13.98 5.85
N LYS A 36 9.07 -14.07 4.96
CA LYS A 36 10.48 -13.93 5.35
C LYS A 36 10.82 -12.51 5.81
N PHE A 37 10.23 -11.51 5.17
CA PHE A 37 10.42 -10.10 5.50
C PHE A 37 9.94 -9.78 6.91
N ILE A 38 8.72 -10.22 7.29
CA ILE A 38 8.15 -10.00 8.61
C ILE A 38 9.00 -10.66 9.71
N VAL A 39 9.46 -11.89 9.50
CA VAL A 39 10.35 -12.58 10.44
C VAL A 39 11.65 -11.78 10.64
N ARG A 40 12.28 -11.36 9.55
CA ARG A 40 13.53 -10.58 9.62
C ARG A 40 13.33 -9.23 10.32
N VAL A 41 12.25 -8.52 9.98
CA VAL A 41 11.93 -7.22 10.59
C VAL A 41 11.62 -7.39 12.09
N GLY A 42 10.87 -8.40 12.48
CA GLY A 42 10.55 -8.70 13.87
C GLY A 42 11.80 -9.01 14.69
N SER A 43 12.69 -9.86 14.16
CA SER A 43 13.96 -10.20 14.82
C SER A 43 14.86 -8.97 14.98
N ALA A 44 15.01 -8.15 13.94
CA ALA A 44 15.83 -6.95 13.97
C ALA A 44 15.16 -5.80 14.73
N GLY A 45 13.85 -5.65 14.69
CA GLY A 45 13.08 -4.58 15.34
C GLY A 45 12.74 -4.86 16.83
N GLY A 46 12.87 -6.12 17.28
CA GLY A 46 12.60 -6.55 18.66
C GLY A 46 11.14 -6.92 18.95
N SER A 47 10.22 -6.66 18.04
CA SER A 47 8.82 -7.11 18.10
C SER A 47 8.30 -7.30 16.68
N PRO A 48 7.71 -8.44 16.35
CA PRO A 48 7.11 -8.64 15.05
C PRO A 48 5.86 -7.74 14.90
N PRO A 49 5.65 -7.15 13.71
CA PRO A 49 4.39 -6.46 13.43
C PRO A 49 3.23 -7.47 13.34
N THR A 50 2.03 -7.03 13.67
CA THR A 50 0.82 -7.84 13.45
C THR A 50 0.67 -8.12 11.96
N TYR A 51 0.68 -9.40 11.59
CA TYR A 51 0.63 -9.88 10.22
C TYR A 51 -0.20 -11.16 10.14
N ARG A 52 -1.12 -11.22 9.17
CA ARG A 52 -2.02 -12.36 8.97
C ARG A 52 -2.18 -12.70 7.50
N ARG A 53 -2.22 -14.00 7.20
CA ARG A 53 -2.56 -14.58 5.91
C ARG A 53 -3.92 -15.29 6.03
N THR A 54 -4.99 -14.52 6.25
CA THR A 54 -6.36 -15.04 6.39
C THR A 54 -7.11 -15.12 5.07
N GLY A 55 -6.51 -14.63 4.00
CA GLY A 55 -7.16 -14.51 2.71
C GLY A 55 -8.03 -13.26 2.59
N THR A 56 -8.61 -13.10 1.40
CA THR A 56 -9.66 -12.13 1.12
C THR A 56 -10.84 -12.83 0.50
N LEU A 57 -12.04 -12.38 0.87
CA LEU A 57 -13.27 -12.70 0.18
C LEU A 57 -13.77 -11.44 -0.52
N GLU A 58 -13.58 -11.38 -1.84
CA GLU A 58 -14.15 -10.33 -2.66
C GLU A 58 -15.59 -10.70 -2.98
N VAL A 59 -16.56 -9.84 -2.61
CA VAL A 59 -17.97 -10.09 -2.75
C VAL A 59 -18.60 -9.27 -3.86
N ALA A 60 -19.59 -9.84 -4.52
CA ALA A 60 -20.42 -9.17 -5.51
C ALA A 60 -21.84 -8.99 -4.97
N LEU A 61 -22.41 -7.81 -5.25
CA LEU A 61 -23.79 -7.45 -4.92
C LEU A 61 -24.71 -7.57 -6.14
N GLU A 62 -24.12 -7.66 -7.35
CA GLU A 62 -24.83 -7.70 -8.61
C GLU A 62 -24.22 -8.72 -9.58
N ALA A 63 -24.99 -9.10 -10.61
CA ALA A 63 -24.56 -10.05 -11.63
C ALA A 63 -23.30 -9.58 -12.40
N ASP A 64 -23.14 -8.29 -12.61
CA ASP A 64 -21.95 -7.72 -13.27
C ASP A 64 -20.69 -7.91 -12.41
N GLY A 65 -20.81 -7.74 -11.11
CA GLY A 65 -19.76 -8.07 -10.14
C GLY A 65 -19.35 -9.54 -10.24
N MET A 66 -20.33 -10.45 -10.26
CA MET A 66 -20.03 -11.88 -10.42
C MET A 66 -19.30 -12.20 -11.71
N ARG A 67 -19.66 -11.59 -12.84
CA ARG A 67 -18.93 -11.80 -14.11
C ARG A 67 -17.46 -11.36 -14.03
N ARG A 68 -17.19 -10.25 -13.33
CA ARG A 68 -15.81 -9.80 -13.08
C ARG A 68 -15.04 -10.79 -12.21
N LEU A 69 -15.67 -11.31 -11.14
CA LEU A 69 -15.06 -12.32 -10.27
C LEU A 69 -14.81 -13.65 -11.00
N GLU A 70 -15.69 -14.07 -11.87
CA GLU A 70 -15.53 -15.26 -12.74
C GLU A 70 -14.31 -15.11 -13.66
N ALA A 71 -14.18 -13.97 -14.32
CA ALA A 71 -13.03 -13.66 -15.17
C ALA A 71 -11.72 -13.64 -14.37
N CYS A 72 -11.74 -13.06 -13.19
CA CYS A 72 -10.61 -13.06 -12.26
C CYS A 72 -10.25 -14.48 -11.82
N ALA A 73 -11.21 -15.29 -11.42
CA ALA A 73 -10.99 -16.69 -11.02
C ALA A 73 -10.34 -17.51 -12.15
N GLN A 74 -10.81 -17.35 -13.39
CA GLN A 74 -10.23 -18.00 -14.57
C GLN A 74 -8.77 -17.56 -14.81
N MET A 75 -8.48 -16.26 -14.69
CA MET A 75 -7.11 -15.73 -14.80
C MET A 75 -6.20 -16.32 -13.72
N LEU A 76 -6.65 -16.36 -12.47
CA LEU A 76 -5.90 -16.92 -11.36
C LEU A 76 -5.64 -18.43 -11.56
N HIS A 77 -6.62 -19.16 -12.04
CA HIS A 77 -6.47 -20.59 -12.37
C HIS A 77 -5.39 -20.81 -13.46
N ARG A 78 -5.39 -20.02 -14.54
CA ARG A 78 -4.35 -20.09 -15.57
C ARG A 78 -2.95 -19.81 -15.03
N ARG A 79 -2.82 -19.02 -13.98
CA ARG A 79 -1.57 -18.69 -13.29
C ARG A 79 -1.20 -19.68 -12.17
N GLY A 80 -1.99 -20.72 -11.97
CA GLY A 80 -1.78 -21.70 -10.90
C GLY A 80 -2.05 -21.15 -9.49
N VAL A 81 -2.76 -20.03 -9.38
CA VAL A 81 -3.12 -19.43 -8.09
C VAL A 81 -4.42 -20.05 -7.61
N HIS A 82 -4.40 -20.58 -6.38
CA HIS A 82 -5.59 -21.16 -5.76
C HIS A 82 -6.59 -20.06 -5.39
N ALA A 83 -7.76 -20.10 -6.01
CA ALA A 83 -8.90 -19.23 -5.70
C ALA A 83 -10.19 -20.03 -5.83
N ARG A 84 -11.24 -19.65 -5.10
CA ARG A 84 -12.53 -20.32 -5.12
C ARG A 84 -13.63 -19.33 -5.43
N LEU A 85 -14.27 -19.52 -6.58
CA LEU A 85 -15.50 -18.80 -6.90
C LEU A 85 -16.66 -19.42 -6.12
N LEU A 86 -17.44 -18.61 -5.45
CA LEU A 86 -18.50 -18.99 -4.54
C LEU A 86 -19.82 -18.35 -4.97
N ASP A 87 -20.88 -19.12 -4.92
CA ASP A 87 -22.24 -18.56 -4.97
C ASP A 87 -22.60 -17.88 -3.65
N ALA A 88 -23.80 -17.33 -3.57
CA ALA A 88 -24.28 -16.64 -2.38
C ALA A 88 -24.27 -17.51 -1.11
N ALA A 89 -24.64 -18.78 -1.23
CA ALA A 89 -24.65 -19.72 -0.10
C ALA A 89 -23.20 -20.05 0.34
N GLY A 90 -22.32 -20.30 -0.62
CA GLY A 90 -20.90 -20.56 -0.38
C GLY A 90 -20.20 -19.36 0.26
N ALA A 91 -20.46 -18.14 -0.22
CA ALA A 91 -19.90 -16.92 0.36
C ALA A 91 -20.33 -16.73 1.83
N ARG A 92 -21.63 -16.94 2.13
CA ARG A 92 -22.15 -16.89 3.51
C ARG A 92 -21.68 -18.05 4.38
N SER A 93 -21.38 -19.21 3.81
CA SER A 93 -20.76 -20.31 4.56
C SER A 93 -19.32 -19.98 4.99
N GLU A 94 -18.58 -19.25 4.15
CA GLU A 94 -17.22 -18.79 4.47
C GLU A 94 -17.22 -17.60 5.45
N GLU A 95 -18.23 -16.73 5.34
CA GLU A 95 -18.40 -15.54 6.19
C GLU A 95 -19.90 -15.34 6.52
N PRO A 96 -20.38 -15.92 7.64
CA PRO A 96 -21.80 -15.94 7.98
C PRO A 96 -22.45 -14.57 8.21
N HIS A 97 -21.65 -13.52 8.36
CA HIS A 97 -22.12 -12.16 8.65
C HIS A 97 -22.35 -11.30 7.41
N LEU A 98 -22.16 -11.89 6.22
CA LEU A 98 -22.47 -11.22 4.97
C LEU A 98 -23.97 -10.98 4.83
N SER A 99 -24.28 -9.82 4.23
CA SER A 99 -25.64 -9.44 3.84
C SER A 99 -26.28 -10.47 2.90
N GLU A 100 -27.60 -10.58 2.96
CA GLU A 100 -28.39 -11.34 1.98
C GLU A 100 -28.29 -10.75 0.56
N ALA A 101 -27.94 -9.47 0.43
CA ALA A 101 -27.69 -8.82 -0.85
C ALA A 101 -26.44 -9.35 -1.58
N VAL A 102 -25.55 -10.06 -0.89
CA VAL A 102 -24.36 -10.67 -1.52
C VAL A 102 -24.79 -11.85 -2.38
N VAL A 103 -24.54 -11.72 -3.69
CA VAL A 103 -24.92 -12.74 -4.70
C VAL A 103 -23.82 -13.79 -4.92
N GLY A 104 -22.61 -13.55 -4.44
CA GLY A 104 -21.49 -14.49 -4.49
C GLY A 104 -20.17 -13.79 -4.19
N GLY A 105 -19.06 -14.52 -4.37
CA GLY A 105 -17.74 -13.96 -4.09
C GLY A 105 -16.59 -14.81 -4.62
N LEU A 106 -15.38 -14.25 -4.54
CA LEU A 106 -14.13 -14.91 -4.89
C LEU A 106 -13.23 -14.96 -3.64
N LEU A 107 -12.95 -16.14 -3.16
CA LEU A 107 -12.04 -16.38 -2.04
C LEU A 107 -10.64 -16.62 -2.56
N ILE A 108 -9.69 -15.79 -2.11
CA ILE A 108 -8.26 -15.89 -2.43
C ILE A 108 -7.46 -16.08 -1.13
N PRO A 109 -7.10 -17.33 -0.79
CA PRO A 109 -6.48 -17.66 0.51
C PRO A 109 -5.07 -17.09 0.71
N THR A 110 -4.34 -16.81 -0.36
CA THR A 110 -2.95 -16.33 -0.29
C THR A 110 -2.81 -14.87 0.12
N HIS A 111 -3.90 -14.14 0.14
CA HIS A 111 -3.94 -12.76 0.57
C HIS A 111 -3.87 -12.61 2.11
N GLY A 112 -3.63 -11.39 2.56
CA GLY A 112 -3.56 -11.10 3.98
C GLY A 112 -3.53 -9.62 4.27
N TYR A 113 -3.08 -9.28 5.46
CA TYR A 113 -2.86 -7.89 5.88
C TYR A 113 -1.72 -7.79 6.89
N VAL A 114 -1.17 -6.60 7.02
CA VAL A 114 -0.17 -6.25 8.03
C VAL A 114 -0.52 -4.91 8.67
N ALA A 115 -0.35 -4.79 9.99
CA ALA A 115 -0.47 -3.51 10.67
C ALA A 115 0.61 -2.55 10.18
N ALA A 116 0.27 -1.65 9.25
CA ALA A 116 1.23 -0.75 8.61
C ALA A 116 1.97 0.14 9.62
N ALA A 117 1.30 0.58 10.68
CA ALA A 117 1.92 1.35 11.75
C ALA A 117 2.93 0.52 12.55
N ASP A 118 2.59 -0.74 12.87
CA ASP A 118 3.49 -1.66 13.58
C ASP A 118 4.70 -2.01 12.74
N LEU A 119 4.47 -2.30 11.45
CA LEU A 119 5.53 -2.55 10.50
C LEU A 119 6.50 -1.36 10.41
N THR A 120 5.98 -0.14 10.34
CA THR A 120 6.81 1.07 10.30
C THR A 120 7.62 1.24 11.59
N ARG A 121 7.02 0.98 12.76
CA ARG A 121 7.75 1.03 14.04
C ARG A 121 8.85 -0.02 14.11
N ALA A 122 8.56 -1.26 13.71
CA ALA A 122 9.53 -2.35 13.71
C ALA A 122 10.69 -2.09 12.74
N LEU A 123 10.40 -1.58 11.52
CA LEU A 123 11.40 -1.17 10.54
C LEU A 123 12.28 -0.03 11.07
N THR A 124 11.68 0.96 11.71
CA THR A 124 12.41 2.09 12.32
C THR A 124 13.35 1.61 13.43
N ALA A 125 12.86 0.72 14.30
CA ALA A 125 13.67 0.14 15.36
C ALA A 125 14.82 -0.71 14.79
N ALA A 126 14.55 -1.53 13.77
CA ALA A 126 15.55 -2.32 13.09
C ALA A 126 16.64 -1.43 12.44
N ALA A 127 16.24 -0.38 11.72
CA ALA A 127 17.17 0.55 11.11
C ALA A 127 18.09 1.22 12.15
N ARG A 128 17.53 1.70 13.26
CA ARG A 128 18.31 2.29 14.37
C ARG A 128 19.32 1.31 14.96
N ARG A 129 18.94 0.03 15.15
CA ARG A 129 19.85 -1.01 15.65
C ARG A 129 21.01 -1.29 14.68
N HIS A 130 20.78 -1.08 13.38
CA HIS A 130 21.84 -1.16 12.36
C HIS A 130 22.59 0.15 12.17
N GLY A 131 22.45 1.12 13.06
CA GLY A 131 23.21 2.37 13.07
C GLY A 131 22.61 3.51 12.23
N ALA A 132 21.41 3.34 11.69
CA ALA A 132 20.75 4.42 10.96
C ALA A 132 20.35 5.56 11.91
N GLN A 133 20.62 6.79 11.50
CA GLN A 133 20.17 8.00 12.18
C GLN A 133 18.80 8.43 11.62
N LEU A 134 17.85 8.68 12.49
CA LEU A 134 16.54 9.21 12.14
C LEU A 134 16.47 10.68 12.53
N ILE A 135 16.32 11.56 11.53
CA ILE A 135 16.21 13.00 11.72
C ILE A 135 14.76 13.41 11.47
N GLU A 136 14.05 13.66 12.57
CA GLU A 136 12.66 14.11 12.52
C GLU A 136 12.58 15.63 12.35
N HIS A 137 11.46 16.10 11.76
CA HIS A 137 11.21 17.52 11.50
C HIS A 137 12.24 18.21 10.60
N GLY A 138 13.01 17.44 9.83
CA GLY A 138 13.95 17.93 8.82
C GLY A 138 13.35 17.83 7.42
N ARG A 139 12.59 18.84 6.98
CA ARG A 139 12.01 18.83 5.63
C ARG A 139 13.11 19.00 4.59
N VAL A 140 13.25 17.99 3.71
CA VAL A 140 14.17 18.07 2.56
C VAL A 140 13.58 19.01 1.51
N ARG A 141 14.39 19.93 1.03
CA ARG A 141 14.05 20.89 -0.03
C ARG A 141 14.70 20.56 -1.35
N ARG A 142 15.96 20.17 -1.29
CA ARG A 142 16.78 19.99 -2.49
C ARG A 142 17.88 18.97 -2.26
N VAL A 143 18.27 18.29 -3.35
CA VAL A 143 19.48 17.47 -3.45
C VAL A 143 20.38 18.12 -4.50
N VAL A 144 21.62 18.43 -4.14
CA VAL A 144 22.59 19.07 -5.02
C VAL A 144 23.89 18.27 -5.10
N ARG A 145 24.61 18.42 -6.19
CA ARG A 145 25.95 17.86 -6.33
C ARG A 145 26.94 18.66 -5.50
N ALA A 146 27.82 18.01 -4.76
CA ALA A 146 28.88 18.63 -3.94
C ALA A 146 30.20 17.88 -4.15
N GLY A 147 30.86 18.18 -5.26
CA GLY A 147 32.05 17.44 -5.72
C GLY A 147 31.65 16.02 -6.14
N ASN A 148 32.24 15.00 -5.50
CA ASN A 148 31.91 13.57 -5.74
C ASN A 148 30.74 13.10 -4.90
N ASP A 149 30.28 13.88 -3.93
CA ASP A 149 29.20 13.57 -3.03
C ASP A 149 27.91 14.29 -3.41
N LEU A 150 26.83 13.95 -2.70
CA LEU A 150 25.55 14.65 -2.73
C LEU A 150 25.35 15.41 -1.41
N ARG A 151 24.75 16.59 -1.50
CA ARG A 151 24.29 17.35 -0.35
C ARG A 151 22.77 17.45 -0.37
N VAL A 152 22.16 17.02 0.73
CA VAL A 152 20.72 17.11 0.97
C VAL A 152 20.45 18.36 1.81
N GLU A 153 19.75 19.32 1.25
CA GLU A 153 19.38 20.57 1.91
C GLU A 153 18.04 20.45 2.61
N THR A 154 18.03 20.77 3.90
CA THR A 154 16.83 20.68 4.75
C THR A 154 16.56 22.03 5.45
N ASP A 155 15.39 22.16 6.07
CA ASP A 155 15.05 23.33 6.90
C ASP A 155 15.95 23.48 8.16
N ARG A 156 16.79 22.46 8.47
CA ARG A 156 17.65 22.41 9.67
C ARG A 156 19.13 22.36 9.34
N GLY A 157 19.52 22.58 8.11
CA GLY A 157 20.89 22.47 7.64
C GLY A 157 21.03 21.47 6.51
N SER A 158 22.22 20.98 6.28
CA SER A 158 22.50 20.05 5.19
C SER A 158 23.19 18.78 5.68
N LEU A 159 22.97 17.70 4.95
CA LEU A 159 23.59 16.39 5.13
C LEU A 159 24.37 16.04 3.86
N SER A 160 25.49 15.35 3.99
CA SER A 160 26.27 14.85 2.85
C SER A 160 26.27 13.33 2.83
N GLY A 161 26.33 12.76 1.63
CA GLY A 161 26.40 11.32 1.43
C GLY A 161 26.67 10.97 -0.03
N ASN A 162 27.06 9.72 -0.28
CA ASN A 162 27.46 9.26 -1.62
C ASN A 162 26.25 8.86 -2.48
N GLY A 163 25.08 8.64 -1.85
CA GLY A 163 23.84 8.30 -2.51
C GLY A 163 22.61 8.80 -1.73
N VAL A 164 21.51 9.03 -2.45
CA VAL A 164 20.25 9.51 -1.88
C VAL A 164 19.11 8.68 -2.43
N VAL A 165 18.19 8.24 -1.54
CA VAL A 165 16.92 7.63 -1.95
C VAL A 165 15.78 8.61 -1.66
N VAL A 166 15.06 9.02 -2.71
CA VAL A 166 13.86 9.86 -2.58
C VAL A 166 12.65 8.95 -2.36
N ALA A 167 12.28 8.77 -1.10
CA ALA A 167 11.16 7.95 -0.65
C ALA A 167 10.08 8.76 0.08
N ALA A 168 9.85 10.01 -0.36
CA ALA A 168 9.02 10.99 0.34
C ALA A 168 7.52 10.88 0.02
N GLY A 169 7.06 9.77 -0.59
CA GLY A 169 5.65 9.53 -0.90
C GLY A 169 5.04 10.69 -1.69
N SER A 170 3.90 11.20 -1.29
CA SER A 170 3.20 12.29 -1.97
C SER A 170 3.99 13.60 -2.04
N TRP A 171 5.01 13.77 -1.20
CA TRP A 171 5.88 14.95 -1.21
C TRP A 171 7.12 14.82 -2.11
N SER A 172 7.32 13.68 -2.77
CA SER A 172 8.49 13.46 -3.62
C SER A 172 8.61 14.49 -4.74
N GLY A 173 7.49 14.91 -5.33
CA GLY A 173 7.45 15.97 -6.35
C GLY A 173 7.80 17.37 -5.83
N GLN A 174 7.91 17.56 -4.51
CA GLN A 174 8.32 18.85 -3.92
C GLN A 174 9.83 18.97 -3.71
N ILE A 175 10.59 17.87 -3.82
CA ILE A 175 12.04 17.85 -3.64
C ILE A 175 12.71 18.19 -4.97
N ALA A 176 13.53 19.25 -4.98
CA ALA A 176 14.34 19.61 -6.14
C ALA A 176 15.55 18.69 -6.25
N ILE A 177 15.86 18.25 -7.47
CA ILE A 177 17.11 17.56 -7.77
C ILE A 177 17.90 18.46 -8.71
N ASP A 178 19.15 18.71 -8.38
CA ASP A 178 20.00 19.61 -9.15
C ASP A 178 20.25 19.08 -10.57
N GLY A 179 20.13 19.96 -11.56
CA GLY A 179 20.20 19.59 -12.97
C GLY A 179 18.96 18.88 -13.53
N VAL A 180 17.95 18.59 -12.70
CA VAL A 180 16.66 18.01 -13.14
C VAL A 180 15.63 19.14 -13.24
N GLU A 181 15.19 19.45 -14.45
CA GLU A 181 14.20 20.52 -14.69
C GLU A 181 12.78 20.08 -14.27
N ALA A 182 12.41 18.85 -14.62
CA ALA A 182 11.11 18.30 -14.30
C ALA A 182 11.06 17.76 -12.85
N ARG A 183 9.91 17.81 -12.25
CA ARG A 183 9.64 17.14 -10.97
C ARG A 183 9.09 15.75 -11.21
N VAL A 184 9.47 14.80 -10.33
CA VAL A 184 8.80 13.49 -10.37
C VAL A 184 7.28 13.71 -10.24
N PRO A 185 6.46 13.19 -11.19
CA PRO A 185 5.05 13.55 -11.28
C PRO A 185 4.18 12.75 -10.28
N VAL A 186 4.51 12.88 -9.00
CA VAL A 186 3.74 12.26 -7.92
C VAL A 186 2.80 13.30 -7.33
N ARG A 187 1.51 12.95 -7.28
CA ARG A 187 0.45 13.76 -6.71
C ARG A 187 -0.25 13.04 -5.55
N PRO A 188 -0.75 13.77 -4.56
CA PRO A 188 -1.51 13.17 -3.48
C PRO A 188 -2.93 12.82 -3.93
N VAL A 189 -3.38 11.60 -3.61
CA VAL A 189 -4.78 11.17 -3.70
C VAL A 189 -5.25 10.82 -2.31
N ARG A 190 -6.22 11.58 -1.78
CA ARG A 190 -6.75 11.37 -0.45
C ARG A 190 -7.57 10.08 -0.39
N GLY A 191 -7.37 9.31 0.69
CA GLY A 191 -8.23 8.20 1.05
C GLY A 191 -8.59 8.29 2.52
N GLN A 192 -9.87 8.24 2.81
CA GLN A 192 -10.39 8.17 4.16
C GLN A 192 -10.67 6.72 4.54
N LEU A 193 -10.47 6.39 5.81
CA LEU A 193 -10.82 5.12 6.40
C LEU A 193 -11.42 5.32 7.79
N LEU A 194 -12.23 4.37 8.21
CA LEU A 194 -12.84 4.34 9.53
C LEU A 194 -12.16 3.28 10.39
N HIS A 195 -12.08 3.57 11.67
CA HIS A 195 -11.66 2.65 12.71
C HIS A 195 -12.84 2.46 13.65
N LEU A 196 -13.36 1.24 13.73
CA LEU A 196 -14.57 0.90 14.47
C LEU A 196 -14.27 -0.10 15.57
N ALA A 197 -14.90 0.03 16.72
CA ALA A 197 -14.94 -1.01 17.76
C ALA A 197 -15.94 -2.08 17.30
N TRP A 198 -15.45 -3.27 17.03
CA TRP A 198 -16.28 -4.37 16.55
C TRP A 198 -16.83 -5.17 17.74
N ILE A 199 -18.14 -5.10 17.93
CA ILE A 199 -18.85 -5.78 19.02
C ILE A 199 -19.53 -7.06 18.51
N GLY A 200 -19.53 -7.26 17.20
CA GLY A 200 -20.13 -8.40 16.55
C GLY A 200 -19.28 -9.66 16.58
N PRO A 201 -19.80 -10.74 16.01
CA PRO A 201 -19.01 -11.96 15.81
C PRO A 201 -17.79 -11.68 14.92
N THR A 202 -16.70 -12.35 15.19
CA THR A 202 -15.42 -12.12 14.51
C THR A 202 -15.53 -12.41 13.02
N LEU A 203 -15.20 -11.44 12.18
CA LEU A 203 -14.96 -11.67 10.76
C LEU A 203 -13.66 -12.48 10.61
N SER A 204 -13.66 -13.49 9.76
CA SER A 204 -12.55 -14.44 9.65
C SER A 204 -11.44 -13.95 8.72
N ARG A 205 -11.73 -12.98 7.83
CA ARG A 205 -10.81 -12.51 6.79
C ARG A 205 -11.13 -11.11 6.31
N VAL A 206 -10.31 -10.57 5.43
CA VAL A 206 -10.61 -9.31 4.74
C VAL A 206 -11.80 -9.53 3.81
N ILE A 207 -12.83 -8.69 3.95
CA ILE A 207 -13.96 -8.64 3.01
C ILE A 207 -13.71 -7.46 2.08
N TRP A 208 -13.89 -7.68 0.77
CA TRP A 208 -13.68 -6.67 -0.25
C TRP A 208 -14.90 -6.53 -1.15
N SER A 209 -15.23 -5.31 -1.54
CA SER A 209 -16.24 -4.99 -2.55
C SER A 209 -15.78 -3.84 -3.42
N ASP A 210 -16.56 -3.51 -4.42
CA ASP A 210 -16.30 -2.35 -5.30
C ASP A 210 -16.24 -1.02 -4.54
N ARG A 211 -16.96 -0.92 -3.40
CA ARG A 211 -17.12 0.34 -2.66
C ARG A 211 -16.22 0.46 -1.44
N CYS A 212 -15.90 -0.66 -0.80
CA CYS A 212 -15.08 -0.66 0.40
C CYS A 212 -14.43 -2.01 0.67
N TYR A 213 -13.53 -2.02 1.63
CA TYR A 213 -13.00 -3.23 2.25
C TYR A 213 -13.12 -3.15 3.77
N LEU A 214 -13.26 -4.30 4.41
CA LEU A 214 -13.31 -4.47 5.86
C LEU A 214 -12.13 -5.35 6.28
N VAL A 215 -11.31 -4.85 7.20
CA VAL A 215 -10.13 -5.57 7.72
C VAL A 215 -10.34 -5.81 9.21
N PRO A 216 -10.60 -7.05 9.63
CA PRO A 216 -10.74 -7.38 11.05
C PRO A 216 -9.39 -7.45 11.73
N TRP A 217 -9.25 -6.76 12.87
CA TRP A 217 -8.06 -6.79 13.69
C TRP A 217 -8.25 -7.68 14.92
N GLU A 218 -7.16 -8.28 15.42
CA GLU A 218 -7.19 -9.17 16.57
C GLU A 218 -7.56 -8.48 17.89
N ASP A 219 -7.38 -7.16 17.96
CA ASP A 219 -7.74 -6.35 19.11
C ASP A 219 -9.24 -6.06 19.23
N GLY A 220 -10.07 -6.67 18.38
CA GLY A 220 -11.51 -6.46 18.35
C GLY A 220 -11.92 -5.19 17.61
N THR A 221 -11.05 -4.64 16.78
CA THR A 221 -11.39 -3.49 15.94
C THR A 221 -11.56 -3.88 14.47
N LEU A 222 -12.25 -3.02 13.72
CA LEU A 222 -12.50 -3.18 12.30
C LEU A 222 -12.06 -1.92 11.56
N LEU A 223 -11.21 -2.07 10.55
CA LEU A 223 -10.92 -0.97 9.62
C LEU A 223 -11.82 -1.07 8.39
N VAL A 224 -12.47 0.04 8.04
CA VAL A 224 -13.27 0.17 6.82
C VAL A 224 -12.62 1.21 5.92
N GLY A 225 -12.31 0.84 4.70
CA GLY A 225 -11.68 1.71 3.71
C GLY A 225 -12.15 1.43 2.27
N ALA A 226 -11.87 2.27 1.36
CA ALA A 226 -11.39 3.62 1.52
C ALA A 226 -11.90 4.51 0.40
N THR A 227 -12.13 5.77 0.68
CA THR A 227 -12.46 6.75 -0.36
C THR A 227 -11.27 6.98 -1.31
N VAL A 228 -11.57 7.56 -2.48
CA VAL A 228 -10.58 8.01 -3.46
C VAL A 228 -10.94 9.43 -3.88
N GLU A 229 -10.11 10.40 -3.52
CA GLU A 229 -10.46 11.81 -3.64
C GLU A 229 -9.28 12.67 -4.13
N GLU A 230 -9.52 13.48 -5.14
CA GLU A 230 -8.58 14.48 -5.65
C GLU A 230 -8.66 15.76 -4.80
N ALA A 231 -8.10 15.72 -3.60
CA ALA A 231 -8.16 16.82 -2.62
C ALA A 231 -6.80 17.52 -2.40
N GLY A 232 -5.82 17.28 -3.28
CA GLY A 232 -4.48 17.80 -3.08
C GLY A 232 -3.89 17.36 -1.74
N PHE A 233 -3.20 18.26 -1.05
CA PHE A 233 -2.60 17.97 0.25
C PHE A 233 -3.57 18.18 1.45
N ASP A 234 -4.88 18.21 1.22
CA ASP A 234 -5.86 18.27 2.31
C ASP A 234 -6.04 16.89 2.96
N GLU A 235 -5.63 16.76 4.22
CA GLU A 235 -5.69 15.52 5.01
C GLU A 235 -6.93 15.45 5.91
N LYS A 236 -7.92 16.32 5.72
CA LYS A 236 -9.12 16.30 6.55
C LYS A 236 -10.04 15.15 6.19
N THR A 237 -10.61 14.52 7.21
CA THR A 237 -11.76 13.64 7.04
C THR A 237 -13.04 14.47 6.85
N THR A 238 -13.97 13.97 6.05
CA THR A 238 -15.23 14.64 5.75
C THR A 238 -16.43 13.82 6.22
N THR A 239 -17.52 14.47 6.58
CA THR A 239 -18.76 13.79 6.93
C THR A 239 -19.31 12.94 5.78
N ALA A 240 -19.13 13.40 4.54
CA ALA A 240 -19.52 12.62 3.35
C ALA A 240 -18.71 11.32 3.26
N GLY A 241 -17.38 11.38 3.36
CA GLY A 241 -16.54 10.18 3.31
C GLY A 241 -16.82 9.20 4.44
N VAL A 242 -17.09 9.71 5.64
CA VAL A 242 -17.49 8.88 6.80
C VAL A 242 -18.83 8.17 6.51
N ARG A 243 -19.85 8.93 6.06
CA ARG A 243 -21.17 8.39 5.71
C ARG A 243 -21.03 7.30 4.62
N ASP A 244 -20.37 7.62 3.53
CA ASP A 244 -20.25 6.73 2.36
C ASP A 244 -19.58 5.39 2.72
N LEU A 245 -18.57 5.43 3.60
CA LEU A 245 -17.89 4.23 4.08
C LEU A 245 -18.76 3.41 5.04
N ILE A 246 -19.53 4.06 5.93
CA ILE A 246 -20.45 3.37 6.84
C ILE A 246 -21.53 2.66 6.02
N GLU A 247 -22.15 3.36 5.06
CA GLU A 247 -23.19 2.82 4.19
C GLU A 247 -22.66 1.63 3.36
N ALA A 248 -21.47 1.79 2.75
CA ALA A 248 -20.84 0.73 1.96
C ALA A 248 -20.51 -0.52 2.80
N ALA A 249 -20.01 -0.33 4.02
CA ALA A 249 -19.71 -1.43 4.93
C ALA A 249 -20.98 -2.16 5.39
N ALA A 250 -22.04 -1.40 5.72
CA ALA A 250 -23.30 -1.97 6.17
C ALA A 250 -24.07 -2.73 5.07
N GLU A 251 -23.88 -2.33 3.82
CA GLU A 251 -24.43 -3.05 2.67
C GLU A 251 -23.88 -4.47 2.55
N ILE A 252 -22.60 -4.68 2.90
CA ILE A 252 -21.93 -5.99 2.83
C ILE A 252 -22.02 -6.75 4.14
N VAL A 253 -21.84 -6.06 5.29
CA VAL A 253 -21.88 -6.61 6.63
C VAL A 253 -22.80 -5.75 7.48
N PRO A 254 -24.12 -6.03 7.52
CA PRO A 254 -25.13 -5.17 8.16
C PRO A 254 -24.84 -4.86 9.64
N HIS A 255 -24.15 -5.76 10.31
CA HIS A 255 -23.78 -5.57 11.72
C HIS A 255 -22.84 -4.38 11.97
N THR A 256 -22.21 -3.84 10.93
CA THR A 256 -21.37 -2.62 11.04
C THR A 256 -22.17 -1.39 11.52
N TRP A 257 -23.49 -1.35 11.33
CA TRP A 257 -24.36 -0.29 11.89
C TRP A 257 -24.35 -0.20 13.41
N THR A 258 -24.03 -1.29 14.09
CA THR A 258 -24.00 -1.36 15.55
C THR A 258 -22.58 -1.23 16.13
N ALA A 259 -21.57 -1.14 15.27
CA ALA A 259 -20.17 -0.96 15.68
C ALA A 259 -19.94 0.41 16.33
N GLY A 260 -19.10 0.44 17.37
CA GLY A 260 -18.72 1.69 18.00
C GLY A 260 -17.75 2.49 17.10
N PHE A 261 -18.00 3.78 16.92
CA PHE A 261 -17.10 4.66 16.19
C PHE A 261 -15.89 5.05 17.04
N ILE A 262 -14.66 4.72 16.60
CA ILE A 262 -13.42 5.10 17.29
C ILE A 262 -12.81 6.32 16.62
N ALA A 263 -12.58 6.28 15.31
CA ALA A 263 -11.93 7.36 14.58
C ALA A 263 -12.19 7.28 13.06
N ALA A 264 -12.04 8.42 12.40
CA ALA A 264 -11.83 8.50 10.97
C ALA A 264 -10.41 9.07 10.72
N LYS A 265 -9.72 8.51 9.72
CA LYS A 265 -8.37 8.93 9.33
C LYS A 265 -8.33 9.20 7.84
N ALA A 266 -7.49 10.13 7.42
CA ALA A 266 -7.19 10.36 6.02
C ALA A 266 -5.70 10.21 5.76
N GLY A 267 -5.35 9.67 4.59
CA GLY A 267 -3.98 9.55 4.11
C GLY A 267 -3.86 9.99 2.66
N LEU A 268 -2.69 10.45 2.30
CA LEU A 268 -2.38 10.93 0.96
C LEU A 268 -1.58 9.86 0.20
N ARG A 269 -2.25 9.14 -0.69
CA ARG A 269 -1.59 8.14 -1.53
C ARG A 269 -0.74 8.83 -2.60
N PRO A 270 0.53 8.43 -2.77
CA PRO A 270 1.40 8.98 -3.80
C PRO A 270 1.06 8.36 -5.16
N ALA A 271 0.24 9.02 -5.95
CA ALA A 271 -0.15 8.56 -7.28
C ALA A 271 0.74 9.18 -8.36
N THR A 272 1.11 8.37 -9.33
CA THR A 272 1.71 8.77 -10.62
C THR A 272 0.61 8.85 -11.69
N PRO A 273 0.86 9.48 -12.84
CA PRO A 273 -0.14 9.54 -13.92
C PRO A 273 -0.58 8.18 -14.47
N ASP A 274 0.31 7.20 -14.44
CA ASP A 274 0.10 5.82 -14.92
C ASP A 274 -0.14 4.81 -13.80
N GLU A 275 -0.24 5.27 -12.55
CA GLU A 275 -0.43 4.45 -11.34
C GLU A 275 0.68 3.40 -11.08
N VAL A 276 1.77 3.44 -11.85
CA VAL A 276 2.96 2.60 -11.68
C VAL A 276 3.97 3.34 -10.80
N PRO A 277 4.59 2.69 -9.79
CA PRO A 277 5.56 3.35 -8.93
C PRO A 277 6.79 3.82 -9.71
N VAL A 278 7.45 4.83 -9.18
CA VAL A 278 8.74 5.32 -9.69
C VAL A 278 9.83 4.72 -8.81
N ILE A 279 10.49 3.70 -9.33
CA ILE A 279 11.62 3.03 -8.67
C ILE A 279 12.75 2.96 -9.70
N GLY A 280 13.88 3.57 -9.39
CA GLY A 280 15.03 3.58 -10.29
C GLY A 280 15.90 4.81 -10.12
N ALA A 281 17.09 4.76 -10.70
CA ALA A 281 18.05 5.86 -10.64
C ALA A 281 17.62 7.05 -11.52
N SER A 282 17.92 8.26 -11.05
CA SER A 282 17.82 9.46 -11.86
C SER A 282 18.75 9.34 -13.08
N SER A 283 18.28 9.77 -14.24
CA SER A 283 19.09 9.81 -15.46
C SER A 283 20.10 10.97 -15.46
N VAL A 284 19.81 12.01 -14.68
CA VAL A 284 20.64 13.22 -14.57
C VAL A 284 21.63 13.10 -13.42
N MET A 285 21.22 12.47 -12.33
CA MET A 285 22.05 12.31 -11.12
C MET A 285 22.00 10.83 -10.66
N PRO A 286 22.82 9.94 -11.25
CA PRO A 286 22.72 8.49 -11.06
C PRO A 286 22.81 8.01 -9.60
N ASN A 287 23.44 8.79 -8.72
CA ASN A 287 23.51 8.49 -7.28
C ASN A 287 22.22 8.88 -6.52
N VAL A 288 21.22 9.45 -7.21
CA VAL A 288 19.88 9.68 -6.67
C VAL A 288 18.96 8.60 -7.19
N MET A 289 18.33 7.86 -6.27
CA MET A 289 17.37 6.81 -6.55
C MET A 289 15.97 7.26 -6.12
N TYR A 290 14.97 7.05 -6.95
CA TYR A 290 13.57 7.22 -6.57
C TYR A 290 13.00 5.91 -6.05
N ALA A 291 12.19 5.98 -5.00
CA ALA A 291 11.39 4.88 -4.47
C ALA A 291 10.05 5.46 -3.98
N THR A 292 9.18 5.83 -4.91
CA THR A 292 7.97 6.61 -4.64
C THR A 292 6.84 6.28 -5.63
N GLY A 293 5.70 6.93 -5.50
CA GLY A 293 4.59 6.76 -6.45
C GLY A 293 3.85 5.42 -6.33
N HIS A 294 3.93 4.73 -5.22
CA HIS A 294 3.35 3.39 -5.01
C HIS A 294 1.82 3.36 -4.94
N TYR A 295 1.17 4.50 -4.94
CA TYR A 295 -0.27 4.69 -4.88
C TYR A 295 -0.92 3.84 -3.78
N ARG A 296 -1.73 2.83 -4.14
CA ARG A 296 -2.41 1.92 -3.20
C ARG A 296 -1.53 0.78 -2.70
N ASN A 297 -0.46 0.45 -3.45
CA ASN A 297 0.35 -0.73 -3.24
C ASN A 297 1.61 -0.53 -2.37
N GLY A 298 1.74 0.64 -1.70
CA GLY A 298 2.98 0.99 -0.99
C GLY A 298 3.37 0.02 0.13
N VAL A 299 2.41 -0.52 0.87
CA VAL A 299 2.68 -1.52 1.91
C VAL A 299 3.02 -2.86 1.26
N LEU A 300 2.22 -3.30 0.30
CA LEU A 300 2.44 -4.55 -0.44
C LEU A 300 3.80 -4.57 -1.15
N LEU A 301 4.21 -3.47 -1.75
CA LEU A 301 5.47 -3.38 -2.50
C LEU A 301 6.70 -3.08 -1.62
N ALA A 302 6.54 -2.81 -0.33
CA ALA A 302 7.64 -2.38 0.53
C ALA A 302 8.84 -3.34 0.54
N PRO A 303 8.69 -4.68 0.70
CA PRO A 303 9.83 -5.58 0.74
C PRO A 303 10.58 -5.63 -0.60
N LEU A 304 9.88 -5.73 -1.72
CA LEU A 304 10.51 -5.81 -3.04
C LEU A 304 11.16 -4.49 -3.44
N THR A 305 10.49 -3.36 -3.18
CA THR A 305 11.08 -2.03 -3.44
C THR A 305 12.38 -1.85 -2.66
N ALA A 306 12.38 -2.19 -1.38
CA ALA A 306 13.57 -2.07 -0.55
C ALA A 306 14.72 -2.95 -1.07
N GLN A 307 14.41 -4.18 -1.48
CA GLN A 307 15.40 -5.09 -2.07
C GLN A 307 15.98 -4.54 -3.37
N MET A 308 15.11 -4.17 -4.33
CA MET A 308 15.54 -3.65 -5.64
C MET A 308 16.42 -2.39 -5.52
N VAL A 309 16.05 -1.47 -4.59
CA VAL A 309 16.81 -0.26 -4.34
C VAL A 309 18.17 -0.58 -3.69
N ALA A 310 18.20 -1.46 -2.70
CA ALA A 310 19.44 -1.86 -2.04
C ALA A 310 20.38 -2.58 -3.00
N ASP A 311 19.89 -3.57 -3.75
CA ASP A 311 20.65 -4.32 -4.75
C ASP A 311 21.26 -3.37 -5.80
N ALA A 312 20.49 -2.40 -6.30
CA ALA A 312 20.95 -1.43 -7.28
C ALA A 312 22.03 -0.48 -6.72
N MET A 313 21.83 0.05 -5.51
CA MET A 313 22.72 1.06 -4.94
C MET A 313 23.99 0.48 -4.32
N LEU A 314 23.91 -0.71 -3.73
CA LEU A 314 25.02 -1.29 -2.95
C LEU A 314 25.79 -2.36 -3.74
N GLU A 315 25.10 -3.09 -4.62
CA GLU A 315 25.67 -4.22 -5.34
C GLU A 315 25.73 -3.99 -6.86
N ASN A 316 25.24 -2.84 -7.35
CA ASN A 316 25.10 -2.53 -8.78
C ASN A 316 24.33 -3.61 -9.56
N LYS A 317 23.39 -4.28 -8.89
CA LYS A 317 22.55 -5.34 -9.45
C LYS A 317 21.20 -4.76 -9.85
N ILE A 318 20.92 -4.77 -11.14
CA ILE A 318 19.70 -4.19 -11.72
C ILE A 318 18.65 -5.26 -11.90
N ASP A 319 17.54 -5.16 -11.19
CA ASP A 319 16.39 -6.04 -11.37
C ASP A 319 15.65 -5.68 -12.67
N PRO A 320 15.27 -6.65 -13.52
CA PRO A 320 14.53 -6.38 -14.75
C PRO A 320 13.23 -5.59 -14.55
N LEU A 321 12.56 -5.74 -13.42
CA LEU A 321 11.33 -4.98 -13.09
C LEU A 321 11.57 -3.47 -12.94
N LEU A 322 12.82 -3.03 -12.75
CA LEU A 322 13.17 -1.60 -12.75
C LEU A 322 12.93 -0.93 -14.12
N THR A 323 12.88 -1.71 -15.21
CA THR A 323 12.50 -1.17 -16.52
C THR A 323 11.07 -0.66 -16.53
N LEU A 324 10.15 -1.40 -15.93
CA LEU A 324 8.73 -1.00 -15.81
C LEU A 324 8.57 0.27 -14.94
N THR A 325 9.33 0.34 -13.84
CA THR A 325 9.21 1.39 -12.83
C THR A 325 10.15 2.58 -13.07
N SER A 326 10.92 2.55 -14.15
CA SER A 326 11.96 3.56 -14.45
C SER A 326 11.43 4.98 -14.39
N PRO A 327 12.13 5.91 -13.69
CA PRO A 327 11.79 7.33 -13.71
C PRO A 327 11.87 7.94 -15.11
N GLN A 328 12.69 7.39 -16.00
CA GLN A 328 12.92 7.89 -17.36
C GLN A 328 11.67 7.88 -18.25
N ARG A 329 10.63 7.10 -17.89
CA ARG A 329 9.34 7.13 -18.60
C ARG A 329 8.60 8.47 -18.48
N PHE A 330 9.05 9.31 -17.55
CA PHE A 330 8.56 10.69 -17.36
C PHE A 330 9.57 11.74 -17.81
N GLY A 331 10.58 11.38 -18.58
CA GLY A 331 11.62 12.28 -19.07
C GLY A 331 12.91 12.24 -18.28
N ALA A 332 13.70 13.27 -18.39
CA ALA A 332 14.99 13.39 -17.69
C ALA A 332 14.78 13.76 -16.22
N LEU A 333 14.57 12.74 -15.41
CA LEU A 333 14.44 12.83 -13.95
C LEU A 333 15.74 12.46 -13.26
#